data_b1e21ae209e0e8218c01e0a230bdf816
#
_entry.id   b1e21ae209e0e8218c01e0a230bdf816
#
_cell.length_a   1.000
_cell.length_b   1.000
_cell.length_c   1.000
_cell.angle_alpha   90.00
_cell.angle_beta   90.00
_cell.angle_gamma   90.00
#
_symmetry.space_group_name_H-M   'P 1'
#
loop_
_entity.id
_entity.type
_entity.pdbx_description
1 polymer ?
#
loop_
_entity_poly.entity_id
_entity_poly.type
_entity_poly.pdbx_seq_one_letter_code
_entity_poly.pdbx_strand_id
1 'polypeptide(L)'
;AIAAIAVGAKLFLETEDVSSALTQAGRALPLKMIETESDVLDREWILHHLDLNRDGLNLLTLDLGEMKQSLESYSQIRSAELARQLPDTLFVSIQEREPIAKIIASDVDRARITLLVDQEGVVYEGIGYDSKMVRSLPSLDGIRLKRKDGGFEPISGMDVVEVLLTEARTLAPHLYRSWKVVSMEAWPNIVVKSDFAKEAVFEPTPGGYRRQLAELDYIIDYNKSRSVNRVARVDLTLKSQVPVTRASFVQ
;
A
#
# COMPACT_ATOMS: atom_id res chain seq x y z
N ALA A 1 5.85 40.14 -23.98
CA ALA A 1 6.89 40.02 -22.94
C ALA A 1 7.52 38.61 -22.90
N ILE A 2 6.74 37.53 -23.09
CA ILE A 2 7.21 36.12 -23.05
C ILE A 2 8.13 35.81 -24.27
N ALA A 3 7.91 36.42 -25.43
CA ALA A 3 8.75 36.23 -26.62
C ALA A 3 10.18 36.81 -26.47
N ALA A 4 10.34 37.86 -25.67
CA ALA A 4 11.65 38.47 -25.42
C ALA A 4 12.58 37.60 -24.51
N ILE A 5 11.99 36.80 -23.60
CA ILE A 5 12.74 35.90 -22.71
C ILE A 5 13.24 34.69 -23.51
N ALA A 6 12.47 34.16 -24.46
CA ALA A 6 12.87 33.00 -25.28
C ALA A 6 14.01 33.35 -26.27
N VAL A 7 14.08 34.59 -26.78
CA VAL A 7 15.18 35.03 -27.65
C VAL A 7 16.47 35.29 -26.86
N GLY A 8 16.37 35.80 -25.62
CA GLY A 8 17.52 35.97 -24.74
C GLY A 8 18.16 34.64 -24.34
N ALA A 9 17.35 33.60 -24.10
CA ALA A 9 17.82 32.28 -23.75
C ALA A 9 18.57 31.58 -24.90
N LYS A 10 18.24 31.83 -26.12
CA LYS A 10 18.89 31.23 -27.31
C LYS A 10 20.26 31.82 -27.63
N LEU A 11 20.49 33.07 -27.27
CA LEU A 11 21.77 33.79 -27.47
C LEU A 11 22.81 33.49 -26.36
N PHE A 12 22.35 32.96 -25.19
CA PHE A 12 23.23 32.65 -24.06
C PHE A 12 23.75 31.18 -24.08
N LEU A 13 23.33 30.35 -25.00
CA LEU A 13 23.72 28.94 -25.08
C LEU A 13 25.12 28.69 -25.69
N GLU A 14 25.85 29.75 -26.09
CA GLU A 14 27.16 29.62 -26.75
C GLU A 14 28.38 30.03 -25.90
N THR A 15 28.22 30.33 -24.61
CA THR A 15 29.35 30.72 -23.75
C THR A 15 29.42 29.93 -22.47
N GLU A 16 30.61 29.69 -21.97
CA GLU A 16 30.98 28.98 -20.72
C GLU A 16 30.31 29.57 -19.44
N ASP A 17 29.51 30.59 -19.55
CA ASP A 17 28.87 31.33 -18.47
C ASP A 17 27.43 30.87 -18.14
N VAL A 18 26.94 29.77 -18.75
CA VAL A 18 25.57 29.28 -18.49
C VAL A 18 25.38 28.92 -17.02
N SER A 19 26.41 28.36 -16.38
CA SER A 19 26.34 28.01 -14.97
C SER A 19 26.33 29.24 -14.05
N SER A 20 27.05 30.29 -14.40
CA SER A 20 27.05 31.55 -13.65
C SER A 20 25.76 32.34 -13.86
N ALA A 21 25.25 32.34 -15.09
CA ALA A 21 23.95 32.96 -15.41
C ALA A 21 22.78 32.23 -14.74
N LEU A 22 22.79 30.89 -14.69
CA LEU A 22 21.83 30.08 -13.95
C LEU A 22 21.95 30.31 -12.44
N THR A 23 23.15 30.44 -11.92
CA THR A 23 23.39 30.76 -10.49
C THR A 23 22.91 32.18 -10.16
N GLN A 24 23.05 33.13 -11.06
CA GLN A 24 22.62 34.50 -10.87
C GLN A 24 21.09 34.65 -11.04
N ALA A 25 20.49 33.99 -12.04
CA ALA A 25 19.04 33.84 -12.18
C ALA A 25 18.45 33.06 -11.00
N GLY A 26 19.18 32.08 -10.50
CA GLY A 26 18.82 31.28 -9.37
C GLY A 26 18.78 32.03 -8.04
N ARG A 27 19.64 33.02 -7.82
CA ARG A 27 19.53 33.95 -6.67
C ARG A 27 18.25 34.80 -6.71
N ALA A 28 17.59 34.90 -7.87
CA ALA A 28 16.38 35.67 -8.03
C ALA A 28 15.09 34.87 -7.67
N LEU A 29 15.19 33.55 -7.49
CA LEU A 29 14.03 32.69 -7.19
C LEU A 29 14.28 31.83 -5.91
N PRO A 30 14.36 32.49 -4.74
CA PRO A 30 14.48 31.75 -3.49
C PRO A 30 13.25 30.89 -3.28
N LEU A 31 13.43 29.66 -2.80
CA LEU A 31 12.33 28.83 -2.34
C LEU A 31 11.77 29.42 -1.04
N LYS A 32 10.50 29.84 -1.06
CA LYS A 32 9.84 30.41 0.12
C LYS A 32 8.70 29.54 0.62
N MET A 33 8.04 28.83 -0.30
CA MET A 33 6.89 28.02 0.01
C MET A 33 7.08 26.60 -0.51
N ILE A 34 6.67 25.62 0.28
CA ILE A 34 6.61 24.22 -0.09
C ILE A 34 5.18 23.76 0.17
N GLU A 35 4.48 23.39 -0.87
CA GLU A 35 3.16 22.79 -0.79
C GLU A 35 3.30 21.28 -0.91
N THR A 36 2.75 20.53 0.06
CA THR A 36 2.81 19.07 0.08
C THR A 36 1.40 18.51 0.05
N GLU A 37 1.17 17.54 -0.80
CA GLU A 37 -0.06 16.77 -0.89
C GLU A 37 0.27 15.29 -0.67
N SER A 38 -0.31 14.71 0.38
CA SER A 38 -0.11 13.33 0.81
C SER A 38 -1.26 12.95 1.72
N ASP A 39 -1.77 11.71 1.58
CA ASP A 39 -2.86 11.20 2.43
C ASP A 39 -2.36 10.56 3.73
N VAL A 40 -1.10 10.13 3.78
CA VAL A 40 -0.54 9.32 4.86
C VAL A 40 0.69 9.95 5.49
N LEU A 41 1.63 10.44 4.68
CA LEU A 41 2.89 10.98 5.16
C LEU A 41 2.74 12.43 5.62
N ASP A 42 3.25 12.72 6.82
CA ASP A 42 3.26 14.08 7.35
C ASP A 42 4.20 14.99 6.55
N ARG A 43 3.81 16.26 6.44
CA ARG A 43 4.62 17.29 5.81
C ARG A 43 6.05 17.35 6.37
N GLU A 44 6.21 17.25 7.68
CA GLU A 44 7.51 17.29 8.35
C GLU A 44 8.41 16.14 7.91
N TRP A 45 7.85 14.95 7.73
CA TRP A 45 8.58 13.79 7.21
C TRP A 45 9.09 14.07 5.79
N ILE A 46 8.23 14.61 4.90
CA ILE A 46 8.59 14.94 3.51
C ILE A 46 9.71 15.97 3.47
N LEU A 47 9.58 17.06 4.23
CA LEU A 47 10.59 18.11 4.27
C LEU A 47 11.94 17.62 4.81
N HIS A 48 11.90 16.77 5.82
CA HIS A 48 13.10 16.18 6.40
C HIS A 48 13.78 15.22 5.42
N HIS A 49 12.99 14.35 4.78
CA HIS A 49 13.49 13.37 3.84
C HIS A 49 14.15 14.01 2.60
N LEU A 50 13.57 15.08 2.09
CA LEU A 50 14.08 15.82 0.95
C LEU A 50 15.11 16.90 1.33
N ASP A 51 15.47 17.01 2.62
CA ASP A 51 16.40 18.00 3.17
C ASP A 51 16.01 19.45 2.79
N LEU A 52 14.71 19.72 2.79
CA LEU A 52 14.12 21.01 2.44
C LEU A 52 14.03 21.98 3.64
N ASN A 53 14.48 21.58 4.82
CA ASN A 53 14.45 22.40 6.04
C ASN A 53 15.65 23.40 6.12
N ARG A 54 16.46 23.49 5.06
CA ARG A 54 17.61 24.40 5.00
C ARG A 54 17.21 25.78 4.49
N ASP A 55 17.79 26.82 5.10
CA ASP A 55 17.62 28.19 4.60
C ASP A 55 18.40 28.41 3.29
N GLY A 56 17.92 29.33 2.47
CA GLY A 56 18.61 29.78 1.27
C GLY A 56 18.52 28.82 0.08
N LEU A 57 17.58 27.87 0.09
CA LEU A 57 17.31 27.01 -1.05
C LEU A 57 16.82 27.82 -2.24
N ASN A 58 17.22 27.40 -3.41
CA ASN A 58 16.85 28.03 -4.66
C ASN A 58 16.05 27.07 -5.53
N LEU A 59 14.85 27.52 -5.90
CA LEU A 59 13.89 26.71 -6.65
C LEU A 59 14.46 26.15 -7.96
N LEU A 60 15.35 26.89 -8.65
CA LEU A 60 15.91 26.48 -9.94
C LEU A 60 17.04 25.45 -9.80
N THR A 61 17.74 25.44 -8.68
CA THR A 61 18.89 24.55 -8.46
C THR A 61 18.51 23.22 -7.83
N LEU A 62 17.26 23.05 -7.40
CA LEU A 62 16.78 21.77 -6.90
C LEU A 62 16.73 20.74 -8.02
N ASP A 63 17.29 19.58 -7.83
CA ASP A 63 17.14 18.45 -8.76
C ASP A 63 15.84 17.69 -8.42
N LEU A 64 14.78 18.03 -9.15
CA LEU A 64 13.46 17.39 -8.95
C LEU A 64 13.49 15.91 -9.34
N GLY A 65 14.38 15.50 -10.25
CA GLY A 65 14.52 14.11 -10.67
C GLY A 65 15.12 13.25 -9.54
N GLU A 66 16.20 13.72 -8.94
CA GLU A 66 16.83 13.07 -7.78
C GLU A 66 15.87 13.03 -6.58
N MET A 67 15.18 14.13 -6.30
CA MET A 67 14.18 14.20 -5.22
C MET A 67 13.04 13.22 -5.44
N LYS A 68 12.51 13.11 -6.67
CA LYS A 68 11.48 12.13 -7.04
C LYS A 68 12.00 10.71 -6.81
N GLN A 69 13.17 10.39 -7.33
CA GLN A 69 13.77 9.06 -7.16
C GLN A 69 14.01 8.72 -5.70
N SER A 70 14.43 9.69 -4.90
CA SER A 70 14.61 9.53 -3.45
C SER A 70 13.29 9.15 -2.77
N LEU A 71 12.19 9.87 -3.05
CA LEU A 71 10.86 9.53 -2.53
C LEU A 71 10.41 8.16 -3.00
N GLU A 72 10.49 7.87 -4.30
CA GLU A 72 10.03 6.59 -4.88
C GLU A 72 10.91 5.39 -4.48
N SER A 73 12.08 5.62 -3.88
CA SER A 73 12.90 4.55 -3.28
C SER A 73 12.25 3.93 -2.04
N TYR A 74 11.32 4.65 -1.39
CA TYR A 74 10.52 4.11 -0.30
C TYR A 74 9.39 3.26 -0.84
N SER A 75 9.39 1.98 -0.52
CA SER A 75 8.39 1.02 -1.01
C SER A 75 6.94 1.40 -0.67
N GLN A 76 6.71 2.24 0.33
CA GLN A 76 5.39 2.80 0.69
C GLN A 76 4.87 3.77 -0.37
N ILE A 77 5.76 4.46 -1.07
CA ILE A 77 5.39 5.47 -2.07
C ILE A 77 5.22 4.77 -3.41
N ARG A 78 4.02 4.91 -4.00
CA ARG A 78 3.70 4.37 -5.31
C ARG A 78 4.23 5.27 -6.42
N SER A 79 4.05 6.59 -6.25
CA SER A 79 4.55 7.60 -7.16
C SER A 79 4.68 8.94 -6.45
N ALA A 80 5.58 9.78 -6.94
CA ALA A 80 5.74 11.16 -6.49
C ALA A 80 5.79 12.11 -7.69
N GLU A 81 5.18 13.28 -7.54
CA GLU A 81 5.21 14.36 -8.52
C GLU A 81 5.75 15.61 -7.85
N LEU A 82 6.78 16.19 -8.45
CA LEU A 82 7.38 17.43 -8.00
C LEU A 82 7.32 18.47 -9.12
N ALA A 83 6.83 19.67 -8.80
CA ALA A 83 6.69 20.75 -9.76
C ALA A 83 7.15 22.08 -9.14
N ARG A 84 7.81 22.89 -9.98
CA ARG A 84 8.12 24.27 -9.63
C ARG A 84 6.94 25.16 -9.99
N GLN A 85 6.37 25.80 -8.99
CA GLN A 85 5.36 26.84 -9.17
C GLN A 85 6.01 28.20 -8.94
N LEU A 86 6.30 28.86 -10.06
CA LEU A 86 6.95 30.18 -10.02
C LEU A 86 6.06 31.25 -9.35
N PRO A 87 6.65 32.19 -8.59
CA PRO A 87 8.11 32.49 -8.55
C PRO A 87 8.89 31.74 -7.49
N ASP A 88 8.30 31.16 -6.45
CA ASP A 88 9.02 30.78 -5.22
C ASP A 88 8.47 29.54 -4.51
N THR A 89 7.61 28.74 -5.16
CA THR A 89 6.94 27.58 -4.56
C THR A 89 7.40 26.27 -5.19
N LEU A 90 7.67 25.28 -4.35
CA LEU A 90 7.84 23.88 -4.72
C LEU A 90 6.57 23.12 -4.35
N PHE A 91 5.96 22.46 -5.33
CA PHE A 91 4.84 21.55 -5.12
C PHE A 91 5.35 20.11 -5.09
N VAL A 92 4.93 19.33 -4.08
CA VAL A 92 5.27 17.91 -3.90
C VAL A 92 3.99 17.15 -3.63
N SER A 93 3.57 16.30 -4.57
CA SER A 93 2.43 15.40 -4.42
C SER A 93 2.94 13.96 -4.32
N ILE A 94 2.47 13.22 -3.32
CA ILE A 94 2.86 11.84 -3.07
C ILE A 94 1.62 10.97 -3.07
N GLN A 95 1.67 9.92 -3.86
CA GLN A 95 0.66 8.87 -3.84
C GLN A 95 1.22 7.66 -3.11
N GLU A 96 0.71 7.39 -1.92
CA GLU A 96 1.06 6.23 -1.14
C GLU A 96 0.31 4.98 -1.61
N ARG A 97 0.84 3.80 -1.26
CA ARG A 97 0.20 2.52 -1.51
C ARG A 97 -0.92 2.28 -0.51
N GLU A 98 -2.06 1.79 -0.97
CA GLU A 98 -3.15 1.36 -0.11
C GLU A 98 -2.91 -0.09 0.36
N PRO A 99 -2.73 -0.35 1.67
CA PRO A 99 -2.51 -1.70 2.15
C PRO A 99 -3.83 -2.49 2.20
N ILE A 100 -3.80 -3.72 1.69
CA ILE A 100 -4.94 -4.66 1.71
C ILE A 100 -4.78 -5.77 2.76
N ALA A 101 -3.55 -6.04 3.18
CA ALA A 101 -3.21 -7.02 4.21
C ALA A 101 -1.97 -6.59 4.99
N LYS A 102 -1.70 -7.28 6.09
CA LYS A 102 -0.46 -7.11 6.87
C LYS A 102 0.24 -8.43 7.09
N ILE A 103 1.55 -8.37 7.30
CA ILE A 103 2.38 -9.51 7.66
C ILE A 103 2.98 -9.23 9.02
N ILE A 104 2.87 -10.19 9.93
CA ILE A 104 3.54 -10.12 11.23
C ILE A 104 4.83 -10.95 11.11
N ALA A 105 5.95 -10.27 10.99
CA ALA A 105 7.27 -10.89 10.92
C ALA A 105 8.02 -10.75 12.23
N SER A 106 9.02 -11.59 12.44
CA SER A 106 9.99 -11.45 13.53
C SER A 106 11.32 -11.04 12.91
N ASP A 107 11.88 -9.94 13.37
CA ASP A 107 13.22 -9.54 12.97
C ASP A 107 14.29 -10.33 13.70
N VAL A 108 15.57 -10.13 13.31
CA VAL A 108 16.73 -10.80 13.85
C VAL A 108 16.80 -10.66 15.39
N ASP A 109 16.41 -9.50 15.90
CA ASP A 109 16.37 -9.20 17.34
C ASP A 109 15.09 -9.73 18.04
N ARG A 110 14.30 -10.59 17.37
CA ARG A 110 13.02 -11.15 17.84
C ARG A 110 11.93 -10.11 18.12
N ALA A 111 12.12 -8.87 17.75
CA ALA A 111 11.05 -7.88 17.76
C ALA A 111 9.99 -8.23 16.71
N ARG A 112 8.72 -8.14 17.07
CA ARG A 112 7.62 -8.29 16.11
C ARG A 112 7.50 -7.00 15.32
N ILE A 113 7.63 -7.11 14.01
CA ILE A 113 7.40 -6.02 13.07
C ILE A 113 6.12 -6.29 12.27
N THR A 114 5.39 -5.24 11.97
CA THR A 114 4.22 -5.32 11.11
C THR A 114 4.58 -4.70 9.78
N LEU A 115 4.57 -5.52 8.73
CA LEU A 115 4.73 -5.07 7.36
C LEU A 115 3.35 -4.98 6.71
N LEU A 116 3.18 -4.05 5.79
CA LEU A 116 1.98 -3.87 4.99
C LEU A 116 2.18 -4.44 3.59
N VAL A 117 1.09 -4.87 2.97
CA VAL A 117 1.10 -5.43 1.62
C VAL A 117 -0.03 -4.78 0.83
N ASP A 118 0.28 -4.27 -0.35
CA ASP A 118 -0.70 -3.73 -1.29
C ASP A 118 -1.24 -4.79 -2.27
N GLN A 119 -2.13 -4.37 -3.15
CA GLN A 119 -2.72 -5.21 -4.19
C GLN A 119 -1.71 -5.75 -5.23
N GLU A 120 -0.58 -5.06 -5.41
CA GLU A 120 0.49 -5.46 -6.32
C GLU A 120 1.48 -6.45 -5.66
N GLY A 121 1.28 -6.76 -4.39
CA GLY A 121 2.14 -7.61 -3.59
C GLY A 121 3.38 -6.92 -3.05
N VAL A 122 3.48 -5.61 -3.18
CA VAL A 122 4.60 -4.85 -2.63
C VAL A 122 4.52 -4.86 -1.11
N VAL A 123 5.62 -5.24 -0.48
CA VAL A 123 5.74 -5.33 0.98
C VAL A 123 6.55 -4.16 1.49
N TYR A 124 6.03 -3.46 2.49
CA TYR A 124 6.66 -2.25 3.03
C TYR A 124 6.36 -2.03 4.52
N GLU A 125 7.19 -1.24 5.17
CA GLU A 125 6.91 -0.70 6.50
C GLU A 125 5.98 0.50 6.35
N GLY A 126 4.86 0.50 7.07
CA GLY A 126 3.87 1.58 6.99
C GLY A 126 4.18 2.69 7.97
N ILE A 127 4.62 3.84 7.49
CA ILE A 127 4.83 5.07 8.26
C ILE A 127 3.60 5.97 8.08
N GLY A 128 3.06 6.51 9.16
CA GLY A 128 1.95 7.48 9.11
C GLY A 128 0.54 6.88 8.98
N TYR A 129 0.38 5.60 8.66
CA TYR A 129 -0.95 4.99 8.56
C TYR A 129 -1.70 4.95 9.88
N ASP A 130 -3.04 5.15 9.81
CA ASP A 130 -3.89 5.03 11.00
C ASP A 130 -3.77 3.63 11.62
N SER A 131 -3.40 3.60 12.88
CA SER A 131 -3.19 2.36 13.62
C SER A 131 -4.47 1.51 13.79
N LYS A 132 -5.68 2.12 13.71
CA LYS A 132 -6.95 1.38 13.74
C LYS A 132 -7.16 0.68 12.39
N MET A 133 -6.88 1.38 11.30
CA MET A 133 -6.92 0.81 9.96
C MET A 133 -5.97 -0.37 9.86
N VAL A 134 -4.69 -0.20 10.22
CA VAL A 134 -3.68 -1.29 10.19
C VAL A 134 -4.09 -2.49 11.04
N ARG A 135 -4.67 -2.26 12.22
CA ARG A 135 -5.18 -3.36 13.07
C ARG A 135 -6.32 -4.12 12.43
N SER A 136 -7.19 -3.44 11.67
CA SER A 136 -8.35 -4.05 11.02
C SER A 136 -7.99 -4.92 9.80
N LEU A 137 -6.80 -4.74 9.22
CA LEU A 137 -6.34 -5.55 8.10
C LEU A 137 -6.15 -7.01 8.50
N PRO A 138 -6.55 -7.98 7.65
CA PRO A 138 -6.24 -9.38 7.88
C PRO A 138 -4.72 -9.63 7.77
N SER A 139 -4.22 -10.58 8.56
CA SER A 139 -2.83 -11.02 8.45
C SER A 139 -2.68 -11.98 7.27
N LEU A 140 -1.67 -11.75 6.43
CA LEU A 140 -1.30 -12.66 5.35
C LEU A 140 -0.39 -13.75 5.90
N ASP A 141 -0.66 -15.01 5.56
CA ASP A 141 0.07 -16.20 5.99
C ASP A 141 0.33 -17.16 4.82
N GLY A 142 1.19 -18.17 5.02
CA GLY A 142 1.52 -19.14 3.98
C GLY A 142 2.41 -18.60 2.86
N ILE A 143 3.10 -17.49 3.09
CA ILE A 143 3.99 -16.84 2.14
C ILE A 143 5.44 -16.89 2.62
N ARG A 144 6.38 -16.77 1.68
CA ARG A 144 7.81 -16.64 1.98
C ARG A 144 8.31 -15.30 1.47
N LEU A 145 8.68 -14.42 2.39
CA LEU A 145 9.31 -13.16 2.04
C LEU A 145 10.73 -13.41 1.53
N LYS A 146 11.03 -12.94 0.34
CA LYS A 146 12.37 -12.93 -0.22
C LYS A 146 12.91 -11.51 -0.17
N ARG A 147 14.08 -11.34 0.45
CA ARG A 147 14.75 -10.05 0.50
C ARG A 147 15.29 -9.67 -0.88
N LYS A 148 15.16 -8.41 -1.23
CA LYS A 148 15.74 -7.75 -2.39
C LYS A 148 16.36 -6.44 -1.91
N ASP A 149 17.27 -5.87 -2.70
CA ASP A 149 17.93 -4.59 -2.37
C ASP A 149 16.88 -3.51 -2.04
N GLY A 150 16.95 -2.99 -0.83
CA GLY A 150 16.02 -1.98 -0.33
C GLY A 150 14.65 -2.47 0.16
N GLY A 151 14.39 -3.81 0.22
CA GLY A 151 13.10 -4.30 0.69
C GLY A 151 12.86 -5.79 0.45
N PHE A 152 11.70 -6.09 -0.13
CA PHE A 152 11.26 -7.46 -0.43
C PHE A 152 10.82 -7.59 -1.89
N GLU A 153 10.95 -8.81 -2.44
CA GLU A 153 10.30 -9.12 -3.72
C GLU A 153 8.78 -9.07 -3.55
N PRO A 154 8.03 -8.55 -4.54
CA PRO A 154 6.59 -8.57 -4.50
C PRO A 154 6.03 -9.99 -4.36
N ILE A 155 4.98 -10.13 -3.57
CA ILE A 155 4.29 -11.41 -3.35
C ILE A 155 3.41 -11.69 -4.57
N SER A 156 3.66 -12.80 -5.25
CA SER A 156 2.84 -13.24 -6.38
C SER A 156 1.46 -13.71 -5.93
N GLY A 157 0.42 -13.47 -6.75
CA GLY A 157 -0.95 -13.90 -6.49
C GLY A 157 -1.76 -12.95 -5.61
N MET A 158 -1.21 -11.78 -5.26
CA MET A 158 -1.95 -10.79 -4.47
C MET A 158 -3.09 -10.15 -5.25
N ASP A 159 -3.04 -10.13 -6.56
CA ASP A 159 -4.15 -9.75 -7.44
C ASP A 159 -5.40 -10.63 -7.21
N VAL A 160 -5.20 -11.92 -6.99
CA VAL A 160 -6.29 -12.87 -6.68
C VAL A 160 -6.82 -12.67 -5.25
N VAL A 161 -5.92 -12.43 -4.30
CA VAL A 161 -6.26 -12.13 -2.89
C VAL A 161 -7.02 -10.80 -2.81
N GLU A 162 -6.60 -9.80 -3.56
CA GLU A 162 -7.24 -8.48 -3.62
C GLU A 162 -8.71 -8.59 -4.04
N VAL A 163 -9.00 -9.36 -5.10
CA VAL A 163 -10.38 -9.59 -5.55
C VAL A 163 -11.24 -10.20 -4.42
N LEU A 164 -10.72 -11.21 -3.71
CA LEU A 164 -11.42 -11.80 -2.57
C LEU A 164 -11.70 -10.78 -1.46
N LEU A 165 -10.69 -10.01 -1.07
CA LEU A 165 -10.81 -9.03 0.00
C LEU A 165 -11.76 -7.89 -0.36
N THR A 166 -11.69 -7.40 -1.60
CA THR A 166 -12.53 -6.30 -2.10
C THR A 166 -13.98 -6.76 -2.24
N GLU A 167 -14.24 -7.94 -2.79
CA GLU A 167 -15.58 -8.49 -2.87
C GLU A 167 -16.16 -8.77 -1.48
N ALA A 168 -15.38 -9.32 -0.54
CA ALA A 168 -15.83 -9.55 0.82
C ALA A 168 -16.15 -8.23 1.54
N ARG A 169 -15.31 -7.22 1.37
CA ARG A 169 -15.54 -5.87 1.95
C ARG A 169 -16.81 -5.22 1.43
N THR A 170 -17.11 -5.44 0.14
CA THR A 170 -18.23 -4.79 -0.54
C THR A 170 -19.54 -5.57 -0.36
N LEU A 171 -19.51 -6.90 -0.54
CA LEU A 171 -20.70 -7.74 -0.58
C LEU A 171 -21.08 -8.32 0.79
N ALA A 172 -20.10 -8.58 1.65
CA ALA A 172 -20.30 -9.19 2.96
C ALA A 172 -19.40 -8.51 4.04
N PRO A 173 -19.57 -7.21 4.30
CA PRO A 173 -18.69 -6.45 5.20
C PRO A 173 -18.67 -6.98 6.64
N HIS A 174 -19.74 -7.65 7.08
CA HIS A 174 -19.80 -8.27 8.40
C HIS A 174 -18.93 -9.54 8.48
N LEU A 175 -18.80 -10.29 7.39
CA LEU A 175 -17.86 -11.41 7.28
C LEU A 175 -16.42 -10.89 7.27
N TYR A 176 -16.13 -9.92 6.39
CA TYR A 176 -14.81 -9.33 6.25
C TYR A 176 -14.26 -8.81 7.59
N ARG A 177 -15.07 -8.12 8.39
CA ARG A 177 -14.67 -7.62 9.71
C ARG A 177 -14.26 -8.71 10.70
N SER A 178 -14.73 -9.96 10.50
CA SER A 178 -14.36 -11.10 11.34
C SER A 178 -13.08 -11.81 10.89
N TRP A 179 -12.56 -11.47 9.72
CA TRP A 179 -11.39 -12.12 9.14
C TRP A 179 -10.12 -11.73 9.88
N LYS A 180 -9.35 -12.72 10.30
CA LYS A 180 -8.10 -12.51 11.03
C LYS A 180 -6.88 -12.85 10.20
N VAL A 181 -6.97 -13.93 9.42
CA VAL A 181 -5.86 -14.43 8.62
C VAL A 181 -6.38 -14.82 7.23
N VAL A 182 -5.64 -14.44 6.23
CA VAL A 182 -5.77 -14.91 4.84
C VAL A 182 -4.51 -15.70 4.52
N SER A 183 -4.63 -16.99 4.30
CA SER A 183 -3.51 -17.89 4.07
C SER A 183 -3.44 -18.33 2.61
N MET A 184 -2.26 -18.22 2.03
CA MET A 184 -1.91 -18.69 0.70
C MET A 184 -1.19 -20.06 0.73
N GLU A 185 -1.16 -20.74 1.88
CA GLU A 185 -0.47 -22.03 2.01
C GLU A 185 -1.04 -23.12 1.08
N ALA A 186 -2.35 -23.05 0.81
CA ALA A 186 -3.05 -23.99 -0.08
C ALA A 186 -3.18 -23.47 -1.52
N TRP A 187 -2.31 -22.59 -1.96
CA TRP A 187 -2.35 -22.00 -3.30
C TRP A 187 -2.62 -23.03 -4.41
N PRO A 188 -3.52 -22.79 -5.38
CA PRO A 188 -4.21 -21.53 -5.67
C PRO A 188 -5.43 -21.23 -4.77
N ASN A 189 -5.85 -22.14 -3.90
CA ASN A 189 -6.94 -21.89 -2.98
C ASN A 189 -6.48 -20.96 -1.86
N ILE A 190 -7.40 -20.09 -1.43
CA ILE A 190 -7.19 -19.15 -0.34
C ILE A 190 -7.94 -19.64 0.89
N VAL A 191 -7.26 -19.74 2.02
CA VAL A 191 -7.87 -20.15 3.29
C VAL A 191 -8.03 -18.94 4.20
N VAL A 192 -9.26 -18.62 4.55
CA VAL A 192 -9.57 -17.53 5.47
C VAL A 192 -9.88 -18.08 6.86
N LYS A 193 -9.21 -17.56 7.88
CA LYS A 193 -9.47 -17.86 9.29
C LYS A 193 -10.19 -16.66 9.93
N SER A 194 -11.32 -16.94 10.57
CA SER A 194 -12.21 -15.90 11.12
C SER A 194 -12.75 -16.25 12.50
N ASP A 195 -13.48 -15.32 13.10
CA ASP A 195 -14.18 -15.58 14.36
C ASP A 195 -15.30 -16.64 14.20
N PHE A 196 -15.88 -16.77 13.00
CA PHE A 196 -16.99 -17.69 12.71
C PHE A 196 -16.57 -19.06 12.19
N ALA A 197 -15.44 -19.12 11.47
CA ALA A 197 -14.89 -20.36 10.95
C ALA A 197 -13.38 -20.41 11.22
N LYS A 198 -12.88 -21.57 11.68
CA LYS A 198 -11.42 -21.74 11.82
C LYS A 198 -10.76 -21.68 10.45
N GLU A 199 -11.42 -22.29 9.44
CA GLU A 199 -10.97 -22.28 8.05
C GLU A 199 -12.18 -22.19 7.11
N ALA A 200 -12.16 -21.24 6.20
CA ALA A 200 -13.04 -21.17 5.03
C ALA A 200 -12.15 -21.20 3.79
N VAL A 201 -12.34 -22.21 2.93
CA VAL A 201 -11.52 -22.43 1.74
C VAL A 201 -12.23 -21.87 0.54
N PHE A 202 -11.57 -20.93 -0.14
CA PHE A 202 -12.04 -20.27 -1.36
C PHE A 202 -11.23 -20.74 -2.56
N GLU A 203 -11.90 -20.98 -3.67
CA GLU A 203 -11.28 -21.26 -4.98
C GLU A 203 -11.40 -20.01 -5.86
N PRO A 204 -10.29 -19.54 -6.46
CA PRO A 204 -10.35 -18.49 -7.46
C PRO A 204 -11.19 -18.92 -8.66
N THR A 205 -12.19 -18.12 -9.00
CA THR A 205 -13.06 -18.37 -10.16
C THR A 205 -13.10 -17.16 -11.08
N PRO A 206 -13.27 -17.33 -12.40
CA PRO A 206 -13.39 -16.21 -13.33
C PRO A 206 -14.55 -15.25 -13.02
N GLY A 207 -15.57 -15.70 -12.30
CA GLY A 207 -16.73 -14.89 -11.85
C GLY A 207 -16.55 -14.26 -10.47
N GLY A 208 -15.34 -14.31 -9.90
CA GLY A 208 -15.06 -13.84 -8.55
C GLY A 208 -15.58 -14.75 -7.44
N TYR A 209 -15.73 -14.20 -6.24
CA TYR A 209 -16.06 -14.96 -5.03
C TYR A 209 -17.51 -14.79 -4.55
N ARG A 210 -18.34 -14.05 -5.30
CA ARG A 210 -19.72 -13.71 -4.91
C ARG A 210 -20.54 -14.91 -4.45
N ARG A 211 -20.52 -16.02 -5.21
CA ARG A 211 -21.22 -17.25 -4.84
C ARG A 211 -20.71 -17.82 -3.52
N GLN A 212 -19.41 -17.96 -3.41
CA GLN A 212 -18.74 -18.55 -2.25
C GLN A 212 -18.97 -17.69 -0.98
N LEU A 213 -18.96 -16.38 -1.12
CA LEU A 213 -19.29 -15.45 -0.02
C LEU A 213 -20.74 -15.60 0.45
N ALA A 214 -21.69 -15.71 -0.49
CA ALA A 214 -23.10 -15.93 -0.16
C ALA A 214 -23.33 -17.29 0.51
N GLU A 215 -22.66 -18.34 0.05
CA GLU A 215 -22.71 -19.68 0.66
C GLU A 215 -22.12 -19.65 2.08
N LEU A 216 -20.99 -18.99 2.28
CA LEU A 216 -20.38 -18.83 3.61
C LEU A 216 -21.30 -18.08 4.57
N ASP A 217 -21.90 -17.00 4.10
CA ASP A 217 -22.84 -16.19 4.89
C ASP A 217 -24.04 -17.01 5.34
N TYR A 218 -24.67 -17.72 4.41
CA TYR A 218 -25.78 -18.62 4.72
C TYR A 218 -25.38 -19.70 5.76
N ILE A 219 -24.21 -20.32 5.61
CA ILE A 219 -23.72 -21.36 6.54
C ILE A 219 -23.51 -20.78 7.93
N ILE A 220 -22.93 -19.60 8.02
CA ILE A 220 -22.69 -18.92 9.30
C ILE A 220 -24.00 -18.61 10.00
N ASP A 221 -24.97 -18.05 9.30
CA ASP A 221 -26.27 -17.69 9.87
C ASP A 221 -27.08 -18.93 10.28
N TYR A 222 -27.03 -19.99 9.46
CA TYR A 222 -27.62 -21.27 9.81
C TYR A 222 -27.03 -21.87 11.08
N ASN A 223 -25.72 -21.82 11.26
CA ASN A 223 -25.05 -22.34 12.45
C ASN A 223 -25.30 -21.46 13.68
N LYS A 224 -25.34 -20.14 13.54
CA LYS A 224 -25.74 -19.22 14.62
C LYS A 224 -27.15 -19.51 15.13
N SER A 225 -28.11 -19.76 14.24
CA SER A 225 -29.50 -20.09 14.61
C SER A 225 -29.61 -21.39 15.43
N ARG A 226 -28.59 -22.25 15.36
CA ARG A 226 -28.48 -23.51 16.13
C ARG A 226 -27.53 -23.43 17.33
N SER A 227 -27.16 -22.23 17.76
CA SER A 227 -26.21 -21.98 18.85
C SER A 227 -24.82 -22.57 18.61
N VAL A 228 -24.43 -22.78 17.36
CA VAL A 228 -23.07 -23.16 16.97
C VAL A 228 -22.26 -21.90 16.69
N ASN A 229 -21.44 -21.50 17.64
CA ASN A 229 -20.72 -20.23 17.56
C ASN A 229 -19.57 -20.25 16.55
N ARG A 230 -18.97 -21.41 16.30
CA ARG A 230 -17.81 -21.52 15.39
C ARG A 230 -17.79 -22.85 14.66
N VAL A 231 -17.57 -22.78 13.34
CA VAL A 231 -17.39 -23.95 12.48
C VAL A 231 -15.90 -24.27 12.37
N ALA A 232 -15.52 -25.56 12.25
CA ALA A 232 -14.12 -25.92 12.10
C ALA A 232 -13.63 -25.59 10.68
N ARG A 233 -14.31 -26.13 9.67
CA ARG A 233 -13.92 -25.92 8.27
C ARG A 233 -15.15 -25.84 7.38
N VAL A 234 -15.11 -24.90 6.44
CA VAL A 234 -16.07 -24.74 5.36
C VAL A 234 -15.30 -24.80 4.04
N ASP A 235 -15.63 -25.74 3.18
CA ASP A 235 -15.00 -25.87 1.87
C ASP A 235 -15.95 -25.35 0.79
N LEU A 236 -15.62 -24.21 0.22
CA LEU A 236 -16.45 -23.49 -0.76
C LEU A 236 -16.01 -23.78 -2.22
N THR A 237 -15.05 -24.69 -2.41
CA THR A 237 -14.54 -25.05 -3.75
C THR A 237 -15.53 -25.91 -4.54
N LEU A 238 -16.41 -26.64 -3.84
CA LEU A 238 -17.36 -27.55 -4.47
C LEU A 238 -18.64 -26.80 -4.91
N LYS A 239 -19.05 -26.98 -6.16
CA LYS A 239 -20.17 -26.23 -6.75
C LYS A 239 -21.57 -26.68 -6.28
N SER A 240 -21.70 -27.90 -5.79
CA SER A 240 -23.02 -28.52 -5.49
C SER A 240 -23.20 -28.92 -4.03
N GLN A 241 -22.15 -29.00 -3.27
CA GLN A 241 -22.17 -29.36 -1.84
C GLN A 241 -21.08 -28.61 -1.12
N VAL A 242 -21.40 -27.99 0.00
CA VAL A 242 -20.41 -27.33 0.85
C VAL A 242 -20.16 -28.21 2.08
N PRO A 243 -19.04 -28.94 2.13
CA PRO A 243 -18.67 -29.72 3.29
C PRO A 243 -18.41 -28.81 4.50
N VAL A 244 -19.11 -29.05 5.59
CA VAL A 244 -18.95 -28.32 6.84
C VAL A 244 -18.52 -29.27 7.94
N THR A 245 -17.30 -29.07 8.43
CA THR A 245 -16.81 -29.82 9.60
C THR A 245 -17.06 -29.03 10.87
N ARG A 246 -17.73 -29.63 11.83
CA ARG A 246 -17.96 -29.03 13.15
C ARG A 246 -16.73 -29.20 14.03
N ALA A 247 -16.45 -28.21 14.87
CA ALA A 247 -15.41 -28.35 15.88
C ALA A 247 -15.84 -29.45 16.87
N SER A 248 -15.06 -30.52 16.98
CA SER A 248 -15.24 -31.51 18.07
C SER A 248 -14.92 -30.83 19.39
N PHE A 249 -15.85 -30.85 20.33
CA PHE A 249 -15.54 -30.51 21.71
C PHE A 249 -14.60 -31.60 22.22
N VAL A 250 -13.32 -31.30 22.39
CA VAL A 250 -12.47 -32.09 23.29
C VAL A 250 -12.91 -31.70 24.69
N GLN A 251 -13.53 -32.64 25.39
CA GLN A 251 -13.84 -32.53 26.81
C GLN A 251 -12.56 -32.52 27.64
#